data_7b586db0149198e7212894e8e5e1f65c
#
_entry.id   7b586db0149198e7212894e8e5e1f65c
#
_cell.length_a   1.000
_cell.length_b   1.000
_cell.length_c   1.000
_cell.angle_alpha   90.00
_cell.angle_beta   90.00
_cell.angle_gamma   90.00
#
_symmetry.space_group_name_H-M   'P 1'
#
loop_
_entity.id
_entity.type
_entity.pdbx_description
1 polymer ?
#
loop_
_entity_poly.entity_id
_entity_poly.type
_entity_poly.pdbx_seq_one_letter_code
_entity_poly.pdbx_strand_id
1 'polypeptide(L)'
;MSRKTISVPISTTDPVSLVKLAKTIASRQAGESASKAVGVEIDTVAFAKNAALVEEKQNKIENLGRELEQLIGSRNQLLGIAEGQTSQTEGTLLFEILRVRDLLLGASRGNEKALEPWGFNVTLGEAKSPKRKAAVRAT
;
A
#
# COMPACT_ATOMS: atom_id res chain seq x y z
N MET A 1 2.31 54.70 -11.43
CA MET A 1 2.02 53.94 -10.23
C MET A 1 2.23 52.46 -10.49
N SER A 2 3.10 51.84 -9.76
CA SER A 2 3.34 50.44 -10.00
C SER A 2 2.23 49.62 -9.31
N ARG A 3 1.76 48.61 -10.01
CA ARG A 3 0.71 47.72 -9.51
C ARG A 3 1.39 46.49 -8.89
N LYS A 4 1.06 46.23 -7.64
CA LYS A 4 1.56 45.05 -6.99
C LYS A 4 0.87 43.81 -7.57
N THR A 5 1.66 42.85 -7.92
CA THR A 5 1.15 41.54 -8.34
C THR A 5 0.89 40.73 -7.09
N ILE A 6 -0.36 40.36 -6.89
CA ILE A 6 -0.76 39.53 -5.75
C ILE A 6 -0.93 38.12 -6.25
N SER A 7 -0.20 37.21 -5.63
CA SER A 7 -0.32 35.81 -5.95
C SER A 7 -0.95 35.08 -4.78
N VAL A 8 -2.02 34.35 -5.05
CA VAL A 8 -2.70 33.55 -4.04
C VAL A 8 -2.62 32.09 -4.49
N PRO A 9 -1.55 31.42 -4.10
CA PRO A 9 -1.34 30.05 -4.58
C PRO A 9 -2.36 29.10 -3.98
N ILE A 10 -2.85 28.21 -4.82
CA ILE A 10 -3.78 27.14 -4.43
C ILE A 10 -3.18 25.85 -4.94
N SER A 11 -3.14 24.83 -4.06
CA SER A 11 -2.75 23.52 -4.51
C SER A 11 -3.76 23.00 -5.52
N THR A 12 -3.27 22.55 -6.66
CA THR A 12 -4.16 22.00 -7.70
C THR A 12 -4.14 20.49 -7.74
N THR A 13 -3.35 19.87 -6.87
CA THR A 13 -3.15 18.42 -6.90
C THR A 13 -3.33 17.73 -5.56
N ASP A 14 -3.31 18.48 -4.47
CA ASP A 14 -3.39 17.88 -3.14
C ASP A 14 -4.85 17.87 -2.65
N PRO A 15 -5.48 16.68 -2.62
CA PRO A 15 -6.90 16.58 -2.20
C PRO A 15 -7.13 17.06 -0.78
N VAL A 16 -6.20 16.77 0.14
CA VAL A 16 -6.36 17.14 1.54
C VAL A 16 -6.39 18.65 1.71
N SER A 17 -5.45 19.33 1.05
CA SER A 17 -5.39 20.79 1.09
C SER A 17 -6.64 21.42 0.49
N LEU A 18 -7.14 20.87 -0.61
CA LEU A 18 -8.31 21.39 -1.28
C LEU A 18 -9.56 21.22 -0.43
N VAL A 19 -9.74 20.07 0.20
CA VAL A 19 -10.88 19.82 1.09
C VAL A 19 -10.83 20.76 2.29
N LYS A 20 -9.63 20.93 2.87
CA LYS A 20 -9.46 21.82 4.01
C LYS A 20 -9.80 23.27 3.65
N LEU A 21 -9.33 23.72 2.49
CA LEU A 21 -9.63 25.07 2.01
C LEU A 21 -11.12 25.23 1.77
N ALA A 22 -11.76 24.22 1.16
CA ALA A 22 -13.19 24.27 0.89
C ALA A 22 -13.99 24.36 2.18
N LYS A 23 -13.60 23.63 3.21
CA LYS A 23 -14.27 23.70 4.51
C LYS A 23 -14.13 25.06 5.14
N THR A 24 -12.95 25.66 5.02
CA THR A 24 -12.71 27.00 5.56
C THR A 24 -13.57 28.03 4.87
N ILE A 25 -13.68 27.93 3.53
CA ILE A 25 -14.52 28.85 2.76
C ILE A 25 -15.99 28.69 3.16
N ALA A 26 -16.46 27.45 3.26
CA ALA A 26 -17.84 27.18 3.62
C ALA A 26 -18.18 27.70 5.01
N SER A 27 -17.26 27.52 5.97
CA SER A 27 -17.43 28.02 7.33
C SER A 27 -17.49 29.55 7.35
N ARG A 28 -16.63 30.17 6.58
CA ARG A 28 -16.59 31.63 6.51
C ARG A 28 -17.89 32.18 5.90
N GLN A 29 -18.37 31.50 4.87
CA GLN A 29 -19.59 31.89 4.21
C GLN A 29 -20.82 31.76 5.13
N ALA A 30 -20.82 30.74 5.96
CA ALA A 30 -21.88 30.50 6.91
C ALA A 30 -21.96 31.62 7.95
N GLY A 31 -20.83 32.27 8.23
CA GLY A 31 -20.80 33.44 9.06
C GLY A 31 -21.26 34.62 8.21
N GLU A 32 -22.51 34.81 8.16
CA GLU A 32 -23.30 35.66 7.26
C GLU A 32 -22.69 36.96 6.75
N SER A 33 -21.80 37.54 7.52
CA SER A 33 -21.26 38.86 7.15
C SER A 33 -20.21 38.79 6.05
N ALA A 34 -19.71 37.62 5.74
CA ALA A 34 -18.58 37.50 4.80
C ALA A 34 -18.97 37.87 3.37
N SER A 35 -20.07 37.32 2.86
CA SER A 35 -20.47 37.62 1.49
C SER A 35 -20.92 39.06 1.34
N LYS A 36 -21.50 39.62 2.39
CA LYS A 36 -21.90 41.03 2.39
C LYS A 36 -20.68 41.93 2.35
N ALA A 37 -19.63 41.55 3.07
CA ALA A 37 -18.43 42.37 3.14
C ALA A 37 -17.73 42.48 1.79
N VAL A 38 -17.77 41.43 0.97
CA VAL A 38 -17.13 41.47 -0.34
C VAL A 38 -18.06 41.86 -1.46
N GLY A 39 -19.38 41.93 -1.18
CA GLY A 39 -20.34 42.32 -2.19
C GLY A 39 -20.49 41.32 -3.32
N VAL A 40 -20.15 40.09 -3.08
CA VAL A 40 -20.19 39.03 -4.09
C VAL A 40 -21.00 37.86 -3.53
N GLU A 41 -21.84 37.31 -4.38
CA GLU A 41 -22.63 36.16 -4.00
C GLU A 41 -21.91 34.88 -4.37
N ILE A 42 -21.74 34.02 -3.39
CA ILE A 42 -21.09 32.73 -3.58
C ILE A 42 -22.15 31.65 -3.48
N ASP A 43 -22.16 30.72 -4.44
CA ASP A 43 -23.13 29.63 -4.41
C ASP A 43 -22.62 28.59 -3.38
N THR A 44 -23.04 28.81 -2.13
CA THR A 44 -22.59 27.98 -1.02
C THR A 44 -23.22 26.60 -1.03
N VAL A 45 -24.41 26.47 -1.63
CA VAL A 45 -25.08 25.17 -1.67
C VAL A 45 -24.32 24.20 -2.56
N ALA A 46 -24.00 24.63 -3.78
CA ALA A 46 -23.22 23.79 -4.70
C ALA A 46 -21.82 23.54 -4.17
N PHE A 47 -21.21 24.57 -3.60
CA PHE A 47 -19.85 24.47 -3.07
C PHE A 47 -19.80 23.48 -1.91
N ALA A 48 -20.72 23.62 -0.95
CA ALA A 48 -20.75 22.73 0.21
C ALA A 48 -21.06 21.29 -0.19
N LYS A 49 -21.94 21.13 -1.18
CA LYS A 49 -22.29 19.80 -1.67
C LYS A 49 -21.08 19.11 -2.29
N ASN A 50 -20.35 19.83 -3.12
CA ASN A 50 -19.16 19.27 -3.76
C ASN A 50 -18.08 18.96 -2.74
N ALA A 51 -17.87 19.84 -1.78
CA ALA A 51 -16.89 19.63 -0.72
C ALA A 51 -17.24 18.38 0.10
N ALA A 52 -18.52 18.20 0.41
CA ALA A 52 -18.97 17.04 1.17
C ALA A 52 -18.79 15.76 0.39
N LEU A 53 -19.05 15.78 -0.91
CA LEU A 53 -18.85 14.59 -1.76
C LEU A 53 -17.38 14.19 -1.82
N VAL A 54 -16.50 15.18 -1.96
CA VAL A 54 -15.06 14.89 -2.00
C VAL A 54 -14.61 14.34 -0.66
N GLU A 55 -15.08 14.93 0.43
CA GLU A 55 -14.73 14.46 1.76
C GLU A 55 -15.21 13.03 1.99
N GLU A 56 -16.41 12.72 1.53
CA GLU A 56 -16.93 11.36 1.64
C GLU A 56 -16.05 10.37 0.91
N LYS A 57 -15.63 10.73 -0.31
CA LYS A 57 -14.73 9.87 -1.08
C LYS A 57 -13.38 9.72 -0.40
N GLN A 58 -12.86 10.82 0.15
CA GLN A 58 -11.58 10.79 0.85
C GLN A 58 -11.63 9.87 2.06
N ASN A 59 -12.72 9.97 2.85
CA ASN A 59 -12.89 9.09 4.01
C ASN A 59 -12.97 7.63 3.60
N LYS A 60 -13.65 7.37 2.47
CA LYS A 60 -13.76 6.01 1.95
C LYS A 60 -12.40 5.47 1.52
N ILE A 61 -11.60 6.30 0.86
CA ILE A 61 -10.25 5.94 0.46
C ILE A 61 -9.41 5.58 1.69
N GLU A 62 -9.48 6.39 2.73
CA GLU A 62 -8.73 6.14 3.96
C GLU A 62 -9.17 4.85 4.64
N ASN A 63 -10.48 4.63 4.69
CA ASN A 63 -11.01 3.40 5.29
C ASN A 63 -10.56 2.16 4.52
N LEU A 64 -10.62 2.24 3.18
CA LEU A 64 -10.16 1.14 2.34
C LEU A 64 -8.66 0.91 2.49
N GLY A 65 -7.89 1.99 2.67
CA GLY A 65 -6.47 1.88 2.93
C GLY A 65 -6.18 1.13 4.22
N ARG A 66 -6.93 1.46 5.28
CA ARG A 66 -6.77 0.76 6.56
C ARG A 66 -7.17 -0.70 6.45
N GLU A 67 -8.27 -0.98 5.75
CA GLU A 67 -8.70 -2.37 5.52
C GLU A 67 -7.65 -3.14 4.74
N LEU A 68 -7.08 -2.49 3.72
CA LEU A 68 -6.03 -3.11 2.91
C LEU A 68 -4.81 -3.44 3.77
N GLU A 69 -4.39 -2.50 4.62
CA GLU A 69 -3.25 -2.73 5.50
C GLU A 69 -3.51 -3.88 6.46
N GLN A 70 -4.73 -3.96 7.01
CA GLN A 70 -5.10 -5.05 7.90
C GLN A 70 -5.07 -6.38 7.18
N LEU A 71 -5.57 -6.43 5.94
CA LEU A 71 -5.56 -7.65 5.16
C LEU A 71 -4.14 -8.06 4.78
N ILE A 72 -3.29 -7.09 4.45
CA ILE A 72 -1.89 -7.37 4.14
C ILE A 72 -1.20 -7.96 5.37
N GLY A 73 -1.42 -7.34 6.54
CA GLY A 73 -0.84 -7.85 7.77
C GLY A 73 -1.31 -9.26 8.09
N SER A 74 -2.60 -9.49 7.95
CA SER A 74 -3.20 -10.80 8.19
C SER A 74 -2.63 -11.84 7.22
N ARG A 75 -2.56 -11.47 5.94
CA ARG A 75 -1.98 -12.34 4.92
C ARG A 75 -0.53 -12.69 5.26
N ASN A 76 0.25 -11.68 5.66
CA ASN A 76 1.65 -11.89 5.96
C ASN A 76 1.85 -12.79 7.17
N GLN A 77 0.95 -12.68 8.17
CA GLN A 77 0.99 -13.56 9.32
C GLN A 77 0.72 -15.01 8.93
N LEU A 78 -0.29 -15.20 8.08
CA LEU A 78 -0.61 -16.55 7.62
C LEU A 78 0.49 -17.14 6.75
N LEU A 79 1.15 -16.28 5.98
CA LEU A 79 2.28 -16.72 5.15
C LEU A 79 3.51 -17.06 5.98
N GLY A 80 3.70 -16.37 7.09
CA GLY A 80 4.89 -16.57 7.92
C GLY A 80 5.99 -15.57 7.65
N ILE A 81 5.66 -14.44 7.00
CA ILE A 81 6.65 -13.41 6.66
C ILE A 81 6.43 -12.12 7.43
N ALA A 82 5.55 -12.12 8.42
CA ALA A 82 5.32 -10.96 9.25
C ALA A 82 6.51 -10.73 10.17
N GLU A 83 6.60 -9.52 10.71
CA GLU A 83 7.66 -9.16 11.63
C GLU A 83 7.66 -10.13 12.82
N GLY A 84 8.83 -10.63 13.17
CA GLY A 84 8.97 -11.58 14.28
C GLY A 84 8.78 -13.03 13.87
N GLN A 85 8.35 -13.29 12.65
CA GLN A 85 8.19 -14.67 12.16
C GLN A 85 9.43 -15.10 11.41
N THR A 86 9.66 -16.40 11.40
CA THR A 86 10.77 -17.00 10.68
C THR A 86 10.25 -18.21 9.90
N SER A 87 11.12 -18.83 9.13
CA SER A 87 10.79 -20.05 8.41
C SER A 87 10.48 -21.21 9.36
N GLN A 88 10.79 -21.05 10.66
CA GLN A 88 10.53 -22.08 11.66
C GLN A 88 9.21 -21.82 12.42
N THR A 89 8.48 -20.77 12.08
CA THR A 89 7.22 -20.47 12.76
C THR A 89 6.15 -21.47 12.31
N GLU A 90 5.77 -22.36 13.20
CA GLU A 90 4.77 -23.40 12.91
C GLU A 90 3.40 -22.80 12.61
N GLY A 91 2.65 -23.48 11.79
CA GLY A 91 1.31 -23.06 11.44
C GLY A 91 1.24 -22.04 10.32
N THR A 92 2.36 -21.68 9.75
CA THR A 92 2.40 -20.72 8.65
C THR A 92 2.58 -21.45 7.33
N LEU A 93 2.16 -20.79 6.25
CA LEU A 93 2.28 -21.39 4.92
C LEU A 93 3.74 -21.59 4.54
N LEU A 94 4.62 -20.64 4.87
CA LEU A 94 6.05 -20.77 4.60
C LEU A 94 6.60 -22.02 5.26
N PHE A 95 6.27 -22.21 6.53
CA PHE A 95 6.70 -23.40 7.27
C PHE A 95 6.24 -24.68 6.57
N GLU A 96 4.98 -24.72 6.14
CA GLU A 96 4.42 -25.88 5.47
C GLU A 96 5.06 -26.13 4.11
N ILE A 97 5.33 -25.07 3.35
CA ILE A 97 5.98 -25.20 2.04
C ILE A 97 7.37 -25.79 2.21
N LEU A 98 8.13 -25.28 3.17
CA LEU A 98 9.48 -25.79 3.42
C LEU A 98 9.45 -27.24 3.86
N ARG A 99 8.46 -27.60 4.66
CA ARG A 99 8.30 -28.97 5.09
C ARG A 99 7.96 -29.90 3.91
N VAL A 100 7.08 -29.45 3.02
CA VAL A 100 6.74 -30.21 1.82
C VAL A 100 7.98 -30.36 0.94
N ARG A 101 8.75 -29.29 0.78
CA ARG A 101 9.99 -29.35 0.02
C ARG A 101 10.92 -30.45 0.58
N ASP A 102 11.10 -30.44 1.89
CA ASP A 102 12.00 -31.39 2.53
C ASP A 102 11.48 -32.82 2.40
N LEU A 103 10.17 -33.01 2.51
CA LEU A 103 9.56 -34.32 2.34
C LEU A 103 9.76 -34.83 0.91
N LEU A 104 9.58 -33.96 -0.06
CA LEU A 104 9.77 -34.34 -1.47
C LEU A 104 11.22 -34.63 -1.78
N LEU A 105 12.14 -33.86 -1.23
CA LEU A 105 13.58 -34.14 -1.41
C LEU A 105 13.95 -35.49 -0.81
N GLY A 106 13.42 -35.79 0.37
CA GLY A 106 13.66 -37.09 1.01
C GLY A 106 13.10 -38.23 0.19
N ALA A 107 11.88 -38.06 -0.31
CA ALA A 107 11.20 -39.10 -1.10
C ALA A 107 11.90 -39.33 -2.43
N SER A 108 12.49 -38.28 -3.02
CA SER A 108 13.21 -38.39 -4.29
C SER A 108 14.70 -38.64 -4.11
N ARG A 109 15.12 -38.88 -2.88
CA ARG A 109 16.51 -39.15 -2.54
C ARG A 109 17.47 -38.06 -2.97
N GLY A 110 17.01 -36.80 -2.78
CA GLY A 110 17.82 -35.64 -3.10
C GLY A 110 17.78 -35.22 -4.56
N ASN A 111 16.91 -35.82 -5.36
CA ASN A 111 16.78 -35.43 -6.76
C ASN A 111 15.97 -34.15 -6.84
N GLU A 112 16.66 -33.03 -6.93
CA GLU A 112 16.02 -31.72 -6.90
C GLU A 112 15.07 -31.52 -8.09
N LYS A 113 15.39 -32.07 -9.24
CA LYS A 113 14.54 -31.92 -10.43
C LYS A 113 13.15 -32.51 -10.25
N ALA A 114 13.00 -33.46 -9.34
CA ALA A 114 11.73 -34.10 -9.08
C ALA A 114 10.75 -33.10 -8.44
N LEU A 115 11.24 -31.97 -7.96
CA LEU A 115 10.40 -30.95 -7.33
C LEU A 115 9.79 -29.98 -8.35
N GLU A 116 10.31 -29.93 -9.56
CA GLU A 116 9.81 -28.99 -10.57
C GLU A 116 8.33 -29.14 -10.87
N PRO A 117 7.81 -30.38 -11.06
CA PRO A 117 6.36 -30.53 -11.32
C PRO A 117 5.49 -30.04 -10.17
N TRP A 118 6.04 -29.93 -8.97
CA TRP A 118 5.34 -29.44 -7.80
C TRP A 118 5.33 -27.91 -7.70
N GLY A 119 6.00 -27.25 -8.64
CA GLY A 119 6.04 -25.80 -8.67
C GLY A 119 7.28 -25.16 -8.06
N PHE A 120 8.18 -25.97 -7.54
CA PHE A 120 9.41 -25.45 -6.97
C PHE A 120 10.38 -25.04 -8.08
N ASN A 121 11.00 -23.89 -7.90
CA ASN A 121 11.96 -23.37 -8.85
C ASN A 121 13.32 -23.96 -8.52
N VAL A 122 13.74 -24.94 -9.32
CA VAL A 122 15.00 -25.65 -9.07
C VAL A 122 16.11 -25.01 -9.90
N THR A 123 17.01 -24.31 -9.22
CA THR A 123 18.22 -23.82 -9.84
C THR A 123 19.32 -24.83 -9.50
N LEU A 124 19.78 -25.52 -10.52
CA LEU A 124 20.94 -26.39 -10.36
C LEU A 124 22.13 -25.46 -10.31
N GLY A 125 22.60 -25.35 -9.11
CA GLY A 125 23.60 -24.39 -8.85
C GLY A 125 24.77 -24.43 -9.77
N GLU A 126 24.99 -23.72 -10.49
CA GLU A 126 26.03 -23.51 -11.09
C GLU A 126 26.43 -22.38 -10.69
N ALA A 127 26.41 -22.51 -10.34
CA ALA A 127 26.46 -21.92 -9.85
C ALA A 127 26.52 -20.96 -9.36
N LYS A 128 26.37 -20.61 -9.07
CA LYS A 128 26.46 -19.64 -8.60
C LYS A 128 27.39 -19.31 -7.98
N SER A 129 27.65 -19.92 -8.73
CA SER A 129 28.37 -19.83 -8.40
C SER A 129 29.08 -19.89 -8.25
N PRO A 130 29.63 -20.17 -8.49
CA PRO A 130 30.06 -20.44 -8.23
C PRO A 130 30.58 -20.73 -7.62
N LYS A 131 30.76 -20.95 -7.59
CA LYS A 131 30.95 -21.38 -7.01
C LYS A 131 30.87 -22.05 -6.27
N ARG A 132 31.08 -22.68 -6.44
CA ARG A 132 30.77 -23.39 -5.96
C ARG A 132 30.85 -23.96 -5.90
N LYS A 133 31.02 -24.58 -6.12
CA LYS A 133 30.95 -25.14 -6.20
C LYS A 133 31.14 -25.81 -5.99
N ALA A 134 31.60 -26.48 -6.10
CA ALA A 134 31.68 -27.07 -5.93
C ALA A 134 31.72 -27.70 -5.64
N ALA A 135 32.04 -28.18 -5.62
CA ALA A 135 31.93 -28.64 -5.19
C ALA A 135 31.54 -29.14 -4.82
N VAL A 136 31.50 -29.49 -5.00
CA VAL A 136 31.00 -29.81 -4.66
C VAL A 136 30.65 -30.21 -4.57
N ARG A 137 30.98 -30.64 -4.59
CA ARG A 137 30.65 -31.06 -4.65
C ARG A 137 30.86 -31.36 -4.91
N ALA A 138 31.18 -31.76 -5.20
CA ALA A 138 31.24 -31.98 -5.45
C ALA A 138 31.22 -32.29 -5.58
N THR A 139 31.56 -32.72 -5.82
CA THR A 139 31.31 -32.90 -5.94
C THR A 139 31.09 -32.88 -5.93
#